data_e184b36420701aaf5650408f3ad6861d
#
_entry.id   e184b36420701aaf5650408f3ad6861d
#
_cell.length_a   1.000
_cell.length_b   1.000
_cell.length_c   1.000
_cell.angle_alpha   90.00
_cell.angle_beta   90.00
_cell.angle_gamma   90.00
#
_symmetry.space_group_name_H-M   'P 1'
#
loop_
_entity.id
_entity.type
_entity.pdbx_description
1 polymer ?
#
loop_
_entity_poly.entity_id
_entity_poly.type
_entity_poly.pdbx_seq_one_letter_code
_entity_poly.pdbx_strand_id
1 'polypeptide(L)' 'MTYRVFVRNWWKLNPSWPGGLEPNPRARKTTIAKRVATEEEARAIAKQWNETHDPGRLSRKAEYTEN' A
#
# COMPACT_ATOMS: atom_id res chain seq x y z
N MET A 1 11.14 16.53 8.98
CA MET A 1 10.69 15.54 8.00
C MET A 1 9.44 14.83 8.48
N THR A 2 8.52 14.57 7.58
CA THR A 2 7.32 13.84 7.91
C THR A 2 7.15 12.69 6.91
N TYR A 3 6.26 11.78 7.25
CA TYR A 3 5.94 10.61 6.44
C TYR A 3 4.46 10.54 6.18
N ARG A 4 4.08 9.82 5.17
CA ARG A 4 2.67 9.51 4.91
C ARG A 4 2.52 8.02 4.72
N VAL A 5 1.35 7.51 5.08
CA VAL A 5 0.99 6.11 4.89
C VAL A 5 -0.14 6.06 3.88
N PHE A 6 -0.01 5.20 2.90
CA PHE A 6 -1.00 5.07 1.86
C PHE A 6 -1.24 3.60 1.53
N VAL A 7 -2.39 3.33 0.93
CA VAL A 7 -2.82 1.99 0.52
C VAL A 7 -2.96 1.97 -0.98
N ARG A 8 -2.52 0.89 -1.60
CA ARG A 8 -2.71 0.67 -3.04
C ARG A 8 -2.82 -0.82 -3.35
N ASN A 9 -3.36 -1.13 -4.52
CA ASN A 9 -3.31 -2.48 -5.06
C ASN A 9 -1.96 -2.67 -5.76
N TRP A 10 -1.22 -3.70 -5.37
CA TRP A 10 0.09 -3.99 -5.96
C TRP A 10 -0.03 -4.64 -7.33
N TRP A 11 -1.15 -5.32 -7.58
CA TRP A 11 -1.40 -6.05 -8.81
C TRP A 11 -2.68 -5.58 -9.47
N LYS A 12 -2.78 -5.77 -10.78
CA LYS A 12 -4.03 -5.60 -11.52
C LYS A 12 -4.31 -6.85 -12.34
N LEU A 13 -5.57 -7.10 -12.64
CA LEU A 13 -5.97 -8.25 -13.44
C LEU A 13 -5.57 -8.04 -14.89
N ASN A 14 -4.85 -9.01 -15.46
CA ASN A 14 -4.52 -9.04 -16.88
C ASN A 14 -4.46 -10.50 -17.35
N PRO A 15 -5.50 -11.00 -18.03
CA PRO A 15 -5.56 -12.41 -18.46
C PRO A 15 -4.41 -12.81 -19.37
N SER A 16 -3.80 -11.86 -20.06
CA SER A 16 -2.68 -12.12 -20.97
C SER A 16 -1.33 -12.18 -20.25
N TRP A 17 -1.29 -11.86 -18.97
CA TRP A 17 -0.06 -11.87 -18.19
C TRP A 17 0.13 -13.25 -17.53
N PRO A 18 1.36 -13.75 -17.41
CA PRO A 18 1.59 -15.00 -16.69
C PRO A 18 1.00 -14.96 -15.29
N GLY A 19 0.14 -15.94 -14.96
CA GLY A 19 -0.55 -15.96 -13.68
C GLY A 19 -1.78 -15.07 -13.59
N GLY A 20 -2.10 -14.29 -14.62
CA GLY A 20 -3.29 -13.44 -14.65
C GLY A 20 -3.19 -12.16 -13.86
N LEU A 21 -2.04 -11.86 -13.24
CA LEU A 21 -1.83 -10.66 -12.45
C LEU A 21 -0.59 -9.93 -12.94
N GLU A 22 -0.73 -8.65 -13.21
CA GLU A 22 0.33 -7.78 -13.67
C GLU A 22 0.71 -6.78 -12.59
N PRO A 23 2.01 -6.47 -12.39
CA PRO A 23 2.41 -5.42 -11.46
C PRO A 23 1.74 -4.10 -11.80
N ASN A 24 1.29 -3.37 -10.79
CA ASN A 24 0.52 -2.14 -10.96
C ASN A 24 1.20 -0.94 -10.30
N PRO A 25 2.33 -0.45 -10.83
CA PRO A 25 3.07 0.66 -10.22
C PRO A 25 2.31 1.99 -10.27
N ARG A 26 1.31 2.09 -11.12
CA ARG A 26 0.48 3.30 -11.25
C ARG A 26 -0.86 3.17 -10.56
N ALA A 27 -1.01 2.22 -9.64
CA ALA A 27 -2.24 2.07 -8.90
C ALA A 27 -2.58 3.34 -8.14
N ARG A 28 -3.88 3.64 -8.06
CA ARG A 28 -4.36 4.76 -7.27
C ARG A 28 -4.00 4.55 -5.80
N LYS A 29 -3.41 5.57 -5.21
CA LYS A 29 -3.03 5.55 -3.80
C LYS A 29 -4.11 6.22 -2.96
N THR A 30 -4.48 5.58 -1.86
CA THR A 30 -5.39 6.16 -0.88
C THR A 30 -4.59 6.47 0.38
N THR A 31 -4.44 7.74 0.69
CA THR A 31 -3.69 8.16 1.89
C THR A 31 -4.54 7.92 3.14
N ILE A 32 -3.99 7.18 4.10
CA ILE A 32 -4.67 6.88 5.36
C ILE A 32 -4.07 7.64 6.55
N ALA A 33 -2.86 8.15 6.43
CA ALA A 33 -2.23 8.99 7.43
C ALA A 33 -1.28 9.96 6.76
N LYS A 34 -1.35 11.23 7.15
CA LYS A 34 -0.49 12.31 6.64
C LYS A 34 0.33 12.88 7.78
N ARG A 35 1.50 13.44 7.45
CA ARG A 35 2.33 14.17 8.40
C ARG A 35 2.65 13.37 9.67
N VAL A 36 2.97 12.10 9.47
CA VAL A 36 3.43 11.24 10.55
C VAL A 36 4.85 11.69 10.92
N ALA A 37 5.09 11.93 12.19
CA ALA A 37 6.33 12.58 12.65
C ALA A 37 7.58 11.72 12.47
N THR A 38 7.45 10.39 12.63
CA THR A 38 8.60 9.50 12.57
C THR A 38 8.36 8.32 11.63
N GLU A 39 9.46 7.77 11.12
CA GLU A 39 9.40 6.57 10.29
C GLU A 39 8.83 5.38 11.07
N GLU A 40 9.18 5.25 12.35
CA GLU A 40 8.67 4.17 13.19
C GLU A 40 7.15 4.20 13.30
N GLU A 41 6.58 5.39 13.50
CA GLU A 41 5.14 5.54 13.55
C GLU A 41 4.49 5.20 12.21
N ALA A 42 5.08 5.66 11.11
CA ALA A 42 4.55 5.37 9.78
C ALA A 42 4.58 3.87 9.49
N ARG A 43 5.66 3.20 9.84
CA ARG A 43 5.80 1.75 9.70
C ARG A 43 4.76 1.02 10.53
N ALA A 44 4.54 1.46 11.77
CA ALA A 44 3.57 0.85 12.68
C ALA A 44 2.15 0.99 12.14
N ILE A 45 1.79 2.16 11.60
CA ILE A 45 0.48 2.40 11.00
C ILE A 45 0.27 1.46 9.80
N ALA A 46 1.25 1.38 8.91
CA ALA A 46 1.17 0.50 7.75
C ALA A 46 1.05 -0.97 8.16
N LYS A 47 1.84 -1.41 9.12
CA LYS A 47 1.80 -2.78 9.62
C LYS A 47 0.45 -3.12 10.23
N GLN A 48 -0.08 -2.24 11.07
CA GLN A 48 -1.37 -2.46 11.71
C GLN A 48 -2.50 -2.55 10.68
N TRP A 49 -2.47 -1.67 9.68
CA TRP A 49 -3.46 -1.72 8.62
C TRP A 49 -3.41 -3.06 7.87
N ASN A 50 -2.20 -3.53 7.54
CA ASN A 50 -2.02 -4.79 6.83
C ASN A 50 -2.46 -6.00 7.67
N GLU A 51 -2.28 -5.94 8.98
CA GLU A 51 -2.70 -7.01 9.89
C GLU A 51 -4.22 -7.09 10.06
N THR A 52 -4.92 -5.98 9.91
CA THR A 52 -6.36 -5.89 10.13
C THR A 52 -7.19 -5.93 8.84
N HIS A 53 -6.55 -5.96 7.68
CA HIS A 53 -7.21 -5.96 6.39
C HIS A 53 -6.68 -7.12 5.52
N ASP A 54 -7.60 -7.84 4.91
CA ASP A 54 -7.25 -8.89 3.96
C ASP A 54 -6.74 -8.22 2.67
N PRO A 55 -5.51 -8.53 2.22
CA PRO A 55 -4.97 -7.94 1.00
C PRO A 55 -5.75 -8.33 -0.25
N GLY A 56 -6.41 -9.48 -0.23
CA GLY A 56 -7.14 -9.98 -1.38
C GLY A 56 -6.24 -10.36 -2.55
N ARG A 57 -6.86 -10.66 -3.68
CA ARG A 57 -6.20 -11.13 -4.88
C ARG A 57 -5.22 -10.11 -5.48
N LEU A 58 -5.54 -8.82 -5.38
CA LEU A 58 -4.73 -7.75 -5.95
C LEU A 58 -3.66 -7.23 -4.99
N SER A 59 -3.50 -7.89 -3.84
CA SER A 59 -2.53 -7.51 -2.80
C SER A 59 -2.66 -6.04 -2.41
N ARG A 60 -3.85 -5.66 -1.92
CA ARG A 60 -4.06 -4.32 -1.41
C ARG A 60 -3.36 -4.18 -0.06
N LYS A 61 -2.35 -3.34 -0.02
CA LYS A 61 -1.49 -3.19 1.16
C LYS A 61 -1.16 -1.74 1.43
N ALA A 62 -0.88 -1.44 2.69
CA ALA A 62 -0.37 -0.15 3.11
C ALA A 62 1.15 -0.13 3.07
N GLU A 63 1.68 1.01 2.71
CA GLU A 63 3.11 1.29 2.81
C GLU A 63 3.29 2.76 3.16
N TYR A 64 4.51 3.16 3.49
CA TYR A 64 4.79 4.54 3.85
C TYR A 64 5.90 5.11 2.96
N THR A 65 5.92 6.43 2.88
CA THR A 65 6.97 7.14 2.17
C THR A 65 7.21 8.48 2.87
N GLU A 66 8.39 9.03 2.66
CA GLU A 66 8.72 10.36 3.13
C GLU A 66 7.97 11.40 2.30
N ASN A 67 7.45 12.40 2.98
CA ASN A 67 6.76 13.51 2.30
C ASN A 67 7.73 14.41 1.53
#